data_b391e823c1d2260c50dc445baedda3f9
#
_entry.id   b391e823c1d2260c50dc445baedda3f9
#
_cell.length_a   1.000
_cell.length_b   1.000
_cell.length_c   1.000
_cell.angle_alpha   90.00
_cell.angle_beta   90.00
_cell.angle_gamma   90.00
#
_symmetry.space_group_name_H-M   'P 1'
#
loop_
_entity.id
_entity.type
_entity.pdbx_description
1 polymer ?
#
loop_
_entity_poly.entity_id
_entity_poly.type
_entity_poly.pdbx_seq_one_letter_code
_entity_poly.pdbx_strand_id
1 'polypeptide(L)'
;MDQYARPAEAGAVNTRPSSSEVPQREVNGRLEQNRIDYSREKKKTLQARYIYGIIFLIINLKAWFFRDYGQKVLSHFYNIKACGIDGQDCCHTLGVLRVSLGCFIFFSVMFFTTIKTRKLYEARSSWHSEWWGVEACSVDCINGSTILPPFKIHSNLYGEFARVGAGVFLVLQLVSVIEFITWWNSYWMPDEQKKQSCSLGLFMSTVFYVASVCGIVVMYAFYGRKIECSLNIFFITWTAILLIVMMAMSLHSKVNRGLLSSGIMASYLVFLCWSAIRSEPTSDSCNKEKANGNSDWTTILSFLFAIGAIVMATFSTGIDSQSFQFRKDNVQEEDDIPYDYGFFHLVFAFGAMYFGMLFISWNLNNSARKWSIDVGWASTWVKIVNEWFAATIYSWKLISPAVRQTKVMDHEDSVRQSVNVALP
;
A
#
# COMPACT_ATOMS: atom_id res chain seq x y z
N MET A 1 -0.36 13.19 104.66
CA MET A 1 -0.03 11.80 104.90
C MET A 1 0.14 11.18 103.52
N ASP A 2 1.33 11.19 103.05
CA ASP A 2 2.23 10.04 102.96
C ASP A 2 1.80 9.09 101.87
N GLN A 3 2.53 8.67 100.93
CA GLN A 3 3.95 8.49 100.68
C GLN A 3 4.11 7.68 99.41
N TYR A 4 5.10 8.01 98.63
CA TYR A 4 6.07 7.12 97.93
C TYR A 4 5.53 6.00 96.97
N ALA A 5 6.05 5.74 95.82
CA ALA A 5 7.43 5.67 95.32
C ALA A 5 7.47 5.44 93.83
N ARG A 6 8.56 5.89 93.21
CA ARG A 6 9.19 5.48 91.89
C ARG A 6 9.87 4.09 91.98
N PRO A 7 10.51 3.61 90.90
CA PRO A 7 10.33 3.56 89.45
C PRO A 7 10.57 2.16 88.87
N ALA A 8 10.40 1.93 87.55
CA ALA A 8 11.21 0.96 86.79
C ALA A 8 10.97 1.14 85.27
N GLU A 9 11.93 1.55 84.67
CA GLU A 9 12.79 0.95 83.67
C GLU A 9 12.22 0.83 82.22
N ALA A 10 12.90 1.50 81.39
CA ALA A 10 12.90 1.53 79.93
C ALA A 10 12.99 0.15 79.28
N GLY A 11 12.00 -0.17 78.45
CA GLY A 11 12.11 -1.13 77.36
C GLY A 11 12.31 -0.38 76.04
N ALA A 12 13.52 -0.33 75.56
CA ALA A 12 13.82 0.19 74.22
C ALA A 12 13.23 -0.75 73.18
N VAL A 13 12.09 -0.36 72.62
CA VAL A 13 11.53 -0.97 71.42
C VAL A 13 12.35 -0.47 70.23
N ASN A 14 13.20 -1.34 69.76
CA ASN A 14 13.98 -1.21 68.55
C ASN A 14 13.04 -1.23 67.34
N THR A 15 12.48 -0.07 66.98
CA THR A 15 11.74 0.12 65.71
C THR A 15 12.75 0.07 64.57
N ARG A 16 12.87 -1.11 63.94
CA ARG A 16 13.43 -1.20 62.58
C ARG A 16 12.73 -0.16 61.72
N PRO A 17 13.48 0.67 60.95
CA PRO A 17 12.85 1.52 59.95
C PRO A 17 12.26 0.59 58.90
N SER A 18 10.92 0.58 58.76
CA SER A 18 10.22 -0.08 57.67
C SER A 18 10.69 0.50 56.37
N SER A 19 11.04 -0.44 55.54
CA SER A 19 11.33 -0.33 54.09
C SER A 19 10.74 0.91 53.42
N SER A 20 11.64 1.78 52.92
CA SER A 20 11.57 2.56 51.69
C SER A 20 10.17 2.88 51.16
N GLU A 21 9.55 3.90 51.66
CA GLU A 21 8.67 4.75 50.87
C GLU A 21 9.59 5.47 49.85
N VAL A 22 9.71 4.88 48.66
CA VAL A 22 10.22 5.62 47.49
C VAL A 22 9.30 6.83 47.35
N PRO A 23 9.77 8.06 47.44
CA PRO A 23 8.88 9.21 47.46
C PRO A 23 8.06 9.19 46.16
N GLN A 24 6.74 9.22 46.27
CA GLN A 24 5.80 9.24 45.15
C GLN A 24 6.17 10.26 44.06
N ARG A 25 6.86 11.31 44.45
CA ARG A 25 7.39 12.36 43.56
C ARG A 25 8.48 11.84 42.61
N GLU A 26 9.32 10.91 43.06
CA GLU A 26 10.37 10.30 42.24
C GLU A 26 9.81 9.27 41.27
N VAL A 27 8.80 8.51 41.69
CA VAL A 27 8.06 7.56 40.82
C VAL A 27 7.29 8.33 39.74
N ASN A 28 6.60 9.42 40.09
CA ASN A 28 5.89 10.25 39.12
C ASN A 28 6.85 10.94 38.16
N GLY A 29 8.00 11.41 38.62
CA GLY A 29 9.06 12.01 37.77
C GLY A 29 9.61 10.99 36.75
N ARG A 30 9.85 9.74 37.16
CA ARG A 30 10.30 8.67 36.25
C ARG A 30 9.22 8.28 35.23
N LEU A 31 7.95 8.22 35.65
CA LEU A 31 6.85 7.93 34.72
C LEU A 31 6.69 9.03 33.67
N GLU A 32 6.81 10.30 34.08
CA GLU A 32 6.74 11.43 33.16
C GLU A 32 7.92 11.47 32.21
N GLN A 33 9.13 11.18 32.68
CA GLN A 33 10.31 11.06 31.83
C GLN A 33 10.17 9.93 30.81
N ASN A 34 9.70 8.77 31.22
CA ASN A 34 9.46 7.64 30.32
C ASN A 34 8.41 7.98 29.23
N ARG A 35 7.35 8.72 29.59
CA ARG A 35 6.34 9.19 28.60
C ARG A 35 6.94 10.18 27.59
N ILE A 36 7.81 11.07 28.05
CA ILE A 36 8.50 12.05 27.17
C ILE A 36 9.41 11.30 26.20
N ASP A 37 10.21 10.36 26.71
CA ASP A 37 11.14 9.58 25.89
C ASP A 37 10.40 8.68 24.88
N TYR A 38 9.31 8.02 25.29
CA TYR A 38 8.43 7.28 24.39
C TYR A 38 7.85 8.19 23.29
N SER A 39 7.32 9.35 23.65
CA SER A 39 6.76 10.30 22.69
C SER A 39 7.81 10.77 21.67
N ARG A 40 9.05 10.96 22.12
CA ARG A 40 10.19 11.36 21.27
C ARG A 40 10.55 10.25 20.28
N GLU A 41 10.70 9.01 20.76
CA GLU A 41 11.03 7.87 19.90
C GLU A 41 9.91 7.56 18.89
N LYS A 42 8.66 7.61 19.32
CA LYS A 42 7.49 7.49 18.44
C LYS A 42 7.50 8.56 17.33
N LYS A 43 7.85 9.80 17.68
CA LYS A 43 7.97 10.90 16.70
C LYS A 43 9.09 10.64 15.69
N LYS A 44 10.27 10.17 16.13
CA LYS A 44 11.37 9.79 15.22
C LYS A 44 10.94 8.71 14.24
N THR A 45 10.29 7.65 14.71
CA THR A 45 9.76 6.58 13.88
C THR A 45 8.74 7.09 12.86
N LEU A 46 7.84 7.96 13.28
CA LEU A 46 6.87 8.59 12.39
C LEU A 46 7.52 9.53 11.36
N GLN A 47 8.66 10.13 11.67
CA GLN A 47 9.44 10.92 10.71
C GLN A 47 10.20 10.02 9.72
N ALA A 48 10.77 8.91 10.19
CA ALA A 48 11.53 7.98 9.36
C ALA A 48 10.71 7.49 8.15
N ARG A 49 9.42 7.17 8.33
CA ARG A 49 8.56 6.74 7.21
C ARG A 49 8.50 7.74 6.06
N TYR A 50 8.46 9.05 6.37
CA TYR A 50 8.46 10.09 5.32
C TYR A 50 9.81 10.17 4.61
N ILE A 51 10.90 9.97 5.35
CA ILE A 51 12.26 9.95 4.78
C ILE A 51 12.40 8.79 3.79
N TYR A 52 11.92 7.59 4.14
CA TYR A 52 11.89 6.45 3.19
C TYR A 52 11.02 6.72 1.97
N GLY A 53 9.88 7.40 2.14
CA GLY A 53 9.05 7.84 1.02
C GLY A 53 9.80 8.80 0.08
N ILE A 54 10.57 9.75 0.63
CA ILE A 54 11.40 10.69 -0.14
C ILE A 54 12.56 9.94 -0.83
N ILE A 55 13.24 9.03 -0.14
CA ILE A 55 14.30 8.18 -0.73
C ILE A 55 13.72 7.40 -1.90
N PHE A 56 12.57 6.78 -1.73
CA PHE A 56 11.89 6.04 -2.78
C PHE A 56 11.52 6.92 -3.98
N LEU A 57 11.04 8.15 -3.73
CA LEU A 57 10.77 9.14 -4.78
C LEU A 57 12.05 9.47 -5.57
N ILE A 58 13.15 9.73 -4.88
CA ILE A 58 14.44 10.05 -5.51
C ILE A 58 14.92 8.87 -6.37
N ILE A 59 14.77 7.63 -5.90
CA ILE A 59 15.13 6.44 -6.67
C ILE A 59 14.26 6.31 -7.93
N ASN A 60 12.97 6.57 -7.84
CA ASN A 60 12.08 6.59 -9.00
C ASN A 60 12.49 7.66 -10.01
N LEU A 61 12.87 8.85 -9.57
CA LEU A 61 13.37 9.91 -10.45
C LEU A 61 14.72 9.55 -11.07
N LYS A 62 15.62 8.88 -10.35
CA LYS A 62 16.85 8.33 -10.90
C LYS A 62 16.57 7.27 -11.97
N ALA A 63 15.65 6.34 -11.73
CA ALA A 63 15.26 5.32 -12.70
C ALA A 63 14.72 5.94 -13.99
N TRP A 64 13.84 6.95 -13.86
CA TRP A 64 13.37 7.72 -14.99
C TRP A 64 14.51 8.43 -15.75
N PHE A 65 15.41 9.10 -15.03
CA PHE A 65 16.54 9.80 -15.64
C PHE A 65 17.43 8.83 -16.45
N PHE A 66 17.75 7.66 -15.90
CA PHE A 66 18.53 6.66 -16.61
C PHE A 66 17.78 6.09 -17.82
N ARG A 67 16.46 5.95 -17.74
CA ARG A 67 15.64 5.53 -18.88
C ARG A 67 15.70 6.54 -20.03
N ASP A 68 15.44 7.82 -19.74
CA ASP A 68 15.22 8.82 -20.80
C ASP A 68 16.51 9.54 -21.25
N TYR A 69 17.52 9.61 -20.38
CA TYR A 69 18.76 10.37 -20.59
C TYR A 69 20.04 9.55 -20.37
N GLY A 70 19.96 8.34 -19.84
CA GLY A 70 21.11 7.54 -19.42
C GLY A 70 22.12 7.29 -20.56
N GLN A 71 21.65 7.11 -21.79
CA GLN A 71 22.53 6.90 -22.94
C GLN A 71 23.42 8.11 -23.22
N LYS A 72 22.88 9.33 -23.12
CA LYS A 72 23.66 10.57 -23.37
C LYS A 72 24.75 10.78 -22.32
N VAL A 73 24.46 10.41 -21.08
CA VAL A 73 25.39 10.58 -19.96
C VAL A 73 26.43 9.46 -19.94
N LEU A 74 26.00 8.20 -20.11
CA LEU A 74 26.89 7.04 -20.10
C LEU A 74 27.82 6.97 -21.32
N SER A 75 27.39 7.41 -22.52
CA SER A 75 28.25 7.48 -23.71
C SER A 75 29.40 8.45 -23.53
N HIS A 76 29.26 9.44 -22.66
CA HIS A 76 30.31 10.41 -22.36
C HIS A 76 31.35 9.87 -21.37
N PHE A 77 30.93 8.98 -20.45
CA PHE A 77 31.79 8.44 -19.38
C PHE A 77 32.41 7.09 -19.71
N TYR A 78 31.79 6.27 -20.57
CA TYR A 78 32.25 4.93 -20.88
C TYR A 78 31.92 4.56 -22.35
N ASN A 79 32.91 4.10 -23.09
CA ASN A 79 32.73 3.38 -24.38
C ASN A 79 32.04 2.02 -24.09
N ILE A 80 30.81 2.02 -23.61
CA ILE A 80 30.13 0.80 -23.22
C ILE A 80 29.49 0.15 -24.44
N LYS A 81 30.22 -0.81 -25.05
CA LYS A 81 29.68 -1.82 -25.96
C LYS A 81 28.78 -2.84 -25.22
N ALA A 82 28.04 -2.42 -24.17
CA ALA A 82 27.31 -3.32 -23.29
C ALA A 82 26.04 -3.94 -23.91
N CYS A 83 25.51 -3.35 -24.96
CA CYS A 83 24.25 -3.75 -25.59
C CYS A 83 24.37 -4.15 -27.08
N GLY A 84 25.43 -4.68 -27.58
CA GLY A 84 25.52 -5.23 -28.96
C GLY A 84 25.10 -4.25 -30.08
N ILE A 85 24.79 -4.79 -31.27
CA ILE A 85 24.43 -4.03 -32.49
C ILE A 85 23.03 -3.36 -32.38
N ASP A 86 22.12 -3.91 -31.57
CA ASP A 86 20.76 -3.37 -31.28
C ASP A 86 20.72 -2.38 -30.09
N GLY A 87 21.82 -1.69 -29.86
CA GLY A 87 22.26 -1.05 -28.62
C GLY A 87 21.35 0.00 -27.96
N GLN A 88 20.36 0.60 -28.61
CA GLN A 88 19.66 1.74 -28.04
C GLN A 88 18.54 1.33 -27.04
N ASP A 89 17.67 0.43 -27.42
CA ASP A 89 16.51 0.03 -26.62
C ASP A 89 16.89 -0.80 -25.39
N CYS A 90 17.93 -1.62 -25.53
CA CYS A 90 18.45 -2.45 -24.44
C CYS A 90 18.99 -1.61 -23.26
N CYS A 91 19.68 -0.50 -23.50
CA CYS A 91 20.27 0.33 -22.44
C CYS A 91 19.21 1.03 -21.59
N HIS A 92 18.10 1.45 -22.18
CA HIS A 92 17.00 2.11 -21.47
C HIS A 92 16.30 1.17 -20.48
N THR A 93 15.89 -0.02 -20.94
CA THR A 93 15.23 -1.04 -20.13
C THR A 93 16.15 -1.57 -19.01
N LEU A 94 17.42 -1.87 -19.36
CA LEU A 94 18.42 -2.35 -18.40
C LEU A 94 18.72 -1.32 -17.31
N GLY A 95 18.79 -0.04 -17.65
CA GLY A 95 19.02 1.03 -16.66
C GLY A 95 17.93 1.06 -15.57
N VAL A 96 16.67 0.99 -15.99
CA VAL A 96 15.54 0.93 -15.06
C VAL A 96 15.57 -0.32 -14.19
N LEU A 97 15.77 -1.50 -14.82
CA LEU A 97 15.79 -2.77 -14.09
C LEU A 97 16.91 -2.84 -13.04
N ARG A 98 18.07 -2.25 -13.35
CA ARG A 98 19.20 -2.20 -12.41
C ARG A 98 18.91 -1.29 -11.22
N VAL A 99 18.35 -0.10 -11.44
CA VAL A 99 17.93 0.79 -10.34
C VAL A 99 16.84 0.15 -9.50
N SER A 100 15.86 -0.48 -10.14
CA SER A 100 14.79 -1.23 -9.46
C SER A 100 15.36 -2.39 -8.64
N LEU A 101 16.31 -3.16 -9.18
CA LEU A 101 17.00 -4.25 -8.47
C LEU A 101 17.75 -3.73 -7.23
N GLY A 102 18.51 -2.64 -7.37
CA GLY A 102 19.22 -2.04 -6.24
C GLY A 102 18.27 -1.60 -5.13
N CYS A 103 17.17 -0.96 -5.50
CA CYS A 103 16.11 -0.58 -4.59
C CYS A 103 15.45 -1.80 -3.90
N PHE A 104 15.16 -2.84 -4.67
CA PHE A 104 14.62 -4.09 -4.15
C PHE A 104 15.56 -4.77 -3.15
N ILE A 105 16.86 -4.87 -3.47
CA ILE A 105 17.86 -5.45 -2.57
C ILE A 105 17.93 -4.66 -1.27
N PHE A 106 17.99 -3.32 -1.35
CA PHE A 106 18.02 -2.46 -0.18
C PHE A 106 16.81 -2.69 0.74
N PHE A 107 15.61 -2.57 0.22
CA PHE A 107 14.40 -2.76 1.05
C PHE A 107 14.21 -4.21 1.51
N SER A 108 14.73 -5.20 0.78
CA SER A 108 14.75 -6.59 1.23
C SER A 108 15.70 -6.78 2.41
N VAL A 109 16.89 -6.17 2.40
CA VAL A 109 17.80 -6.18 3.54
C VAL A 109 17.13 -5.52 4.76
N MET A 110 16.51 -4.35 4.57
CA MET A 110 15.76 -3.67 5.62
C MET A 110 14.61 -4.52 6.17
N PHE A 111 13.89 -5.24 5.31
CA PHE A 111 12.87 -6.19 5.73
C PHE A 111 13.45 -7.26 6.67
N PHE A 112 14.53 -7.94 6.27
CA PHE A 112 15.12 -9.00 7.09
C PHE A 112 15.72 -8.50 8.41
N THR A 113 16.24 -7.28 8.43
CA THR A 113 16.81 -6.68 9.65
C THR A 113 15.73 -6.22 10.63
N THR A 114 14.56 -5.79 10.15
CA THR A 114 13.49 -5.22 10.97
C THR A 114 12.30 -6.17 11.21
N ILE A 115 12.28 -7.33 10.56
CA ILE A 115 11.23 -8.34 10.76
C ILE A 115 11.13 -8.76 12.23
N LYS A 116 9.88 -8.88 12.74
CA LYS A 116 9.56 -9.22 14.14
C LYS A 116 9.98 -8.18 15.19
N THR A 117 10.35 -6.96 14.81
CA THR A 117 10.48 -5.85 15.76
C THR A 117 9.09 -5.54 16.32
N ARG A 118 8.95 -5.58 17.66
CA ARG A 118 7.67 -5.32 18.33
C ARG A 118 7.71 -4.11 19.24
N LYS A 119 8.85 -3.85 19.88
CA LYS A 119 9.01 -2.78 20.86
C LYS A 119 9.81 -1.60 20.30
N LEU A 120 9.40 -0.41 20.68
CA LEU A 120 10.00 0.84 20.22
C LEU A 120 11.47 0.99 20.65
N TYR A 121 11.85 0.44 21.81
CA TYR A 121 13.20 0.51 22.37
C TYR A 121 14.13 -0.65 21.95
N GLU A 122 13.71 -1.51 21.04
CA GLU A 122 14.62 -2.51 20.49
C GLU A 122 15.70 -1.88 19.60
N ALA A 123 16.93 -2.42 19.62
CA ALA A 123 18.01 -1.96 18.75
C ALA A 123 17.64 -1.94 17.26
N ARG A 124 16.74 -2.82 16.85
CA ARG A 124 16.19 -2.89 15.48
C ARG A 124 15.28 -1.69 15.16
N SER A 125 14.60 -1.13 16.17
CA SER A 125 13.80 0.08 16.00
C SER A 125 14.70 1.30 15.74
N SER A 126 15.82 1.43 16.47
CA SER A 126 16.82 2.47 16.21
C SER A 126 17.41 2.35 14.80
N TRP A 127 17.65 1.14 14.32
CA TRP A 127 18.10 0.90 12.95
C TRP A 127 17.14 1.49 11.93
N HIS A 128 15.85 1.30 12.09
CA HIS A 128 14.83 1.89 11.22
C HIS A 128 14.69 3.41 11.36
N SER A 129 14.85 3.98 12.58
CA SER A 129 14.47 5.36 12.86
C SER A 129 15.65 6.36 12.86
N GLU A 130 16.89 5.91 13.05
CA GLU A 130 18.04 6.79 13.25
C GLU A 130 19.12 6.68 12.16
N TRP A 131 19.26 5.51 11.51
CA TRP A 131 20.36 5.21 10.58
C TRP A 131 20.04 5.54 9.12
N TRP A 132 18.95 6.25 8.86
CA TRP A 132 18.50 6.60 7.50
C TRP A 132 19.56 7.28 6.62
N GLY A 133 20.50 8.03 7.20
CA GLY A 133 21.58 8.66 6.44
C GLY A 133 22.58 7.64 5.88
N VAL A 134 22.98 6.65 6.68
CA VAL A 134 23.85 5.55 6.25
C VAL A 134 23.12 4.65 5.25
N GLU A 135 21.83 4.45 5.47
CA GLU A 135 20.95 3.67 4.59
C GLU A 135 20.79 4.34 3.22
N ALA A 136 20.59 5.66 3.16
CA ALA A 136 20.54 6.42 1.92
C ALA A 136 21.84 6.29 1.11
N CYS A 137 23.01 6.37 1.79
CA CYS A 137 24.31 6.12 1.16
C CYS A 137 24.43 4.68 0.66
N SER A 138 23.91 3.71 1.41
CA SER A 138 23.91 2.29 1.00
C SER A 138 23.09 2.07 -0.27
N VAL A 139 21.92 2.72 -0.41
CA VAL A 139 21.11 2.69 -1.64
C VAL A 139 21.91 3.21 -2.82
N ASP A 140 22.62 4.33 -2.67
CA ASP A 140 23.44 4.89 -3.74
C ASP A 140 24.62 3.99 -4.11
N CYS A 141 25.28 3.38 -3.12
CA CYS A 141 26.35 2.39 -3.35
C CYS A 141 25.84 1.13 -4.07
N ILE A 142 24.70 0.58 -3.64
CA ILE A 142 24.09 -0.59 -4.27
C ILE A 142 23.67 -0.25 -5.72
N ASN A 143 23.01 0.89 -5.93
CA ASN A 143 22.63 1.33 -7.26
C ASN A 143 23.86 1.59 -8.14
N GLY A 144 24.94 2.17 -7.60
CA GLY A 144 26.20 2.36 -8.30
C GLY A 144 26.84 1.03 -8.72
N SER A 145 26.87 0.05 -7.83
CA SER A 145 27.45 -1.28 -8.11
C SER A 145 26.58 -2.10 -9.09
N THR A 146 25.27 -1.93 -9.09
CA THR A 146 24.36 -2.62 -10.04
C THR A 146 24.42 -2.01 -11.45
N ILE A 147 24.88 -0.76 -11.59
CA ILE A 147 25.04 -0.09 -12.89
C ILE A 147 26.30 -0.59 -13.62
N LEU A 148 27.34 -1.06 -12.91
CA LEU A 148 28.58 -1.54 -13.52
C LEU A 148 28.40 -2.91 -14.24
N PRO A 149 29.03 -3.15 -15.41
CA PRO A 149 28.97 -4.45 -16.07
C PRO A 149 29.78 -5.49 -15.32
N PRO A 150 29.24 -6.69 -14.98
CA PRO A 150 28.93 -7.80 -15.88
C PRO A 150 27.54 -8.46 -15.75
N PHE A 151 26.52 -7.76 -15.29
CA PHE A 151 25.24 -8.34 -14.86
C PHE A 151 24.13 -8.48 -15.92
N LYS A 152 24.45 -8.62 -17.22
CA LYS A 152 23.40 -8.72 -18.26
C LYS A 152 22.46 -9.92 -18.06
N ILE A 153 22.99 -11.07 -17.65
CA ILE A 153 22.21 -12.30 -17.44
C ILE A 153 21.26 -12.15 -16.23
N HIS A 154 21.72 -11.48 -15.17
CA HIS A 154 20.93 -11.29 -13.95
C HIS A 154 19.76 -10.29 -14.14
N SER A 155 19.89 -9.31 -15.02
CA SER A 155 18.83 -8.31 -15.23
C SER A 155 17.61 -8.88 -15.96
N ASN A 156 17.78 -9.80 -16.91
CA ASN A 156 16.66 -10.46 -17.55
C ASN A 156 15.93 -11.42 -16.59
N LEU A 157 16.67 -12.19 -15.81
CA LEU A 157 16.12 -13.05 -14.76
C LEU A 157 15.38 -12.21 -13.72
N TYR A 158 15.97 -11.09 -13.29
CA TYR A 158 15.31 -10.17 -12.38
C TYR A 158 14.04 -9.57 -13.00
N GLY A 159 14.03 -9.24 -14.28
CA GLY A 159 12.87 -8.71 -14.98
C GLY A 159 11.66 -9.65 -14.90
N GLU A 160 11.86 -10.95 -15.11
CA GLU A 160 10.79 -11.94 -14.96
C GLU A 160 10.33 -12.06 -13.49
N PHE A 161 11.27 -12.06 -12.54
CA PHE A 161 10.95 -12.07 -11.12
C PHE A 161 10.21 -10.79 -10.70
N ALA A 162 10.61 -9.64 -11.23
CA ALA A 162 9.98 -8.35 -10.94
C ALA A 162 8.53 -8.27 -11.46
N ARG A 163 8.18 -8.98 -12.52
CA ARG A 163 6.79 -9.11 -12.97
C ARG A 163 5.91 -9.74 -11.89
N VAL A 164 6.40 -10.84 -11.29
CA VAL A 164 5.66 -11.52 -10.21
C VAL A 164 5.57 -10.62 -8.98
N GLY A 165 6.68 -10.00 -8.56
CA GLY A 165 6.70 -9.10 -7.42
C GLY A 165 5.81 -7.86 -7.61
N ALA A 166 5.78 -7.31 -8.82
CA ALA A 166 4.86 -6.22 -9.18
C ALA A 166 3.39 -6.67 -9.10
N GLY A 167 3.07 -7.89 -9.52
CA GLY A 167 1.73 -8.48 -9.33
C GLY A 167 1.36 -8.61 -7.86
N VAL A 168 2.28 -9.08 -7.01
CA VAL A 168 2.07 -9.13 -5.55
C VAL A 168 1.83 -7.74 -4.98
N PHE A 169 2.61 -6.73 -5.42
CA PHE A 169 2.40 -5.33 -5.00
C PHE A 169 0.99 -4.84 -5.33
N LEU A 170 0.50 -5.10 -6.54
CA LEU A 170 -0.85 -4.70 -6.96
C LEU A 170 -1.93 -5.32 -6.07
N VAL A 171 -1.78 -6.59 -5.67
CA VAL A 171 -2.72 -7.24 -4.74
C VAL A 171 -2.65 -6.60 -3.35
N LEU A 172 -1.45 -6.32 -2.82
CA LEU A 172 -1.29 -5.64 -1.53
C LEU A 172 -1.92 -4.24 -1.57
N GLN A 173 -1.63 -3.46 -2.60
CA GLN A 173 -2.23 -2.14 -2.80
C GLN A 173 -3.74 -2.21 -2.88
N LEU A 174 -4.28 -3.22 -3.57
CA LEU A 174 -5.71 -3.40 -3.71
C LEU A 174 -6.41 -3.69 -2.39
N VAL A 175 -5.83 -4.56 -1.55
CA VAL A 175 -6.35 -4.83 -0.20
C VAL A 175 -6.36 -3.55 0.63
N SER A 176 -5.28 -2.76 0.59
CA SER A 176 -5.20 -1.47 1.29
C SER A 176 -6.26 -0.47 0.81
N VAL A 177 -6.51 -0.39 -0.50
CA VAL A 177 -7.58 0.46 -1.06
C VAL A 177 -8.96 0.02 -0.56
N ILE A 178 -9.24 -1.29 -0.53
CA ILE A 178 -10.52 -1.82 -0.05
C ILE A 178 -10.70 -1.53 1.46
N GLU A 179 -9.62 -1.64 2.26
CA GLU A 179 -9.67 -1.28 3.68
C GLU A 179 -9.91 0.22 3.87
N PHE A 180 -9.23 1.07 3.09
CA PHE A 180 -9.45 2.50 3.08
C PHE A 180 -10.92 2.86 2.75
N ILE A 181 -11.51 2.22 1.72
CA ILE A 181 -12.91 2.41 1.36
C ILE A 181 -13.84 2.01 2.51
N THR A 182 -13.52 0.91 3.22
CA THR A 182 -14.28 0.43 4.38
C THR A 182 -14.18 1.41 5.55
N TRP A 183 -12.98 1.90 5.83
CA TRP A 183 -12.74 2.90 6.87
C TRP A 183 -13.49 4.22 6.55
N TRP A 184 -13.42 4.69 5.30
CA TRP A 184 -14.15 5.87 4.84
C TRP A 184 -15.66 5.71 5.03
N ASN A 185 -16.20 4.56 4.62
CA ASN A 185 -17.61 4.25 4.83
C ASN A 185 -18.00 4.31 6.32
N SER A 186 -17.19 3.71 7.19
CA SER A 186 -17.45 3.73 8.65
C SER A 186 -17.35 5.13 9.25
N TYR A 187 -16.51 5.99 8.69
CA TYR A 187 -16.38 7.38 9.13
C TYR A 187 -17.61 8.22 8.82
N TRP A 188 -18.19 8.06 7.60
CA TRP A 188 -19.34 8.84 7.15
C TRP A 188 -20.71 8.20 7.47
N MET A 189 -20.75 6.93 7.78
CA MET A 189 -21.93 6.15 8.14
C MET A 189 -21.74 5.54 9.55
N PRO A 190 -21.68 6.34 10.62
CA PRO A 190 -21.55 5.80 11.97
C PRO A 190 -22.81 5.02 12.35
N ASP A 191 -22.64 3.96 13.15
CA ASP A 191 -23.71 3.11 13.69
C ASP A 191 -24.85 3.92 14.33
N GLU A 192 -26.06 3.35 14.36
CA GLU A 192 -27.33 3.95 14.78
C GLU A 192 -27.35 4.68 16.14
N GLN A 193 -26.34 4.47 16.99
CA GLN A 193 -26.26 5.12 18.30
C GLN A 193 -25.71 6.56 18.25
N LYS A 194 -25.07 7.00 17.17
CA LYS A 194 -24.68 8.39 16.99
C LYS A 194 -25.64 9.02 15.99
N LYS A 195 -26.52 9.88 16.49
CA LYS A 195 -27.55 10.69 15.80
C LYS A 195 -26.92 11.70 14.80
N GLN A 196 -25.91 11.31 14.04
CA GLN A 196 -25.26 12.14 13.04
C GLN A 196 -25.84 11.82 11.66
N SER A 197 -26.20 12.85 10.96
CA SER A 197 -26.94 12.88 9.71
C SER A 197 -26.47 11.82 8.69
N CYS A 198 -27.16 10.71 8.60
CA CYS A 198 -27.04 9.69 7.53
C CYS A 198 -27.24 10.31 6.12
N SER A 199 -27.77 11.51 6.04
CA SER A 199 -28.03 12.29 4.84
C SER A 199 -26.75 12.56 4.02
N LEU A 200 -25.62 12.89 4.66
CA LEU A 200 -24.38 13.21 3.96
C LEU A 200 -23.76 11.95 3.32
N GLY A 201 -23.77 10.81 4.02
CA GLY A 201 -23.31 9.53 3.48
C GLY A 201 -24.14 9.08 2.28
N LEU A 202 -25.45 9.27 2.33
CA LEU A 202 -26.34 8.97 1.20
C LEU A 202 -26.08 9.92 0.01
N PHE A 203 -25.90 11.21 0.28
CA PHE A 203 -25.55 12.20 -0.75
C PHE A 203 -24.22 11.82 -1.44
N MET A 204 -23.17 11.53 -0.67
CA MET A 204 -21.88 11.13 -1.22
C MET A 204 -21.99 9.84 -2.03
N SER A 205 -22.76 8.86 -1.56
CA SER A 205 -23.04 7.62 -2.31
C SER A 205 -23.66 7.92 -3.67
N THR A 206 -24.67 8.79 -3.70
CA THR A 206 -25.34 9.21 -4.95
C THR A 206 -24.35 9.88 -5.89
N VAL A 207 -23.49 10.77 -5.39
CA VAL A 207 -22.45 11.45 -6.19
C VAL A 207 -21.50 10.42 -6.83
N PHE A 208 -21.02 9.43 -6.08
CA PHE A 208 -20.11 8.41 -6.60
C PHE A 208 -20.79 7.52 -7.66
N TYR A 209 -22.04 7.14 -7.47
CA TYR A 209 -22.78 6.35 -8.49
C TYR A 209 -23.05 7.17 -9.75
N VAL A 210 -23.47 8.41 -9.62
CA VAL A 210 -23.67 9.32 -10.77
C VAL A 210 -22.34 9.50 -11.52
N ALA A 211 -21.24 9.74 -10.81
CA ALA A 211 -19.91 9.87 -11.41
C ALA A 211 -19.51 8.58 -12.15
N SER A 212 -19.78 7.40 -11.57
CA SER A 212 -19.49 6.12 -12.19
C SER A 212 -20.29 5.88 -13.47
N VAL A 213 -21.60 6.16 -13.45
CA VAL A 213 -22.45 6.05 -14.63
C VAL A 213 -22.03 7.04 -15.72
N CYS A 214 -21.78 8.32 -15.35
CA CYS A 214 -21.25 9.30 -16.28
C CYS A 214 -19.90 8.85 -16.87
N GLY A 215 -19.00 8.30 -16.07
CA GLY A 215 -17.72 7.75 -16.52
C GLY A 215 -17.90 6.65 -17.57
N ILE A 216 -18.81 5.69 -17.35
CA ILE A 216 -19.15 4.64 -18.32
C ILE A 216 -19.68 5.26 -19.62
N VAL A 217 -20.63 6.20 -19.54
CA VAL A 217 -21.21 6.87 -20.72
C VAL A 217 -20.12 7.62 -21.50
N VAL A 218 -19.25 8.35 -20.80
CA VAL A 218 -18.13 9.07 -21.42
C VAL A 218 -17.15 8.09 -22.10
N MET A 219 -16.82 6.96 -21.46
CA MET A 219 -15.97 5.95 -22.07
C MET A 219 -16.60 5.37 -23.34
N TYR A 220 -17.88 5.05 -23.36
CA TYR A 220 -18.59 4.64 -24.58
C TYR A 220 -18.56 5.71 -25.67
N ALA A 221 -18.79 6.97 -25.29
CA ALA A 221 -18.81 8.08 -26.24
C ALA A 221 -17.45 8.33 -26.91
N PHE A 222 -16.35 8.16 -26.18
CA PHE A 222 -14.99 8.42 -26.71
C PHE A 222 -14.31 7.18 -27.30
N TYR A 223 -14.46 6.02 -26.68
CA TYR A 223 -13.71 4.81 -27.03
C TYR A 223 -14.55 3.69 -27.67
N GLY A 224 -15.91 3.79 -27.61
CA GLY A 224 -16.82 2.80 -28.16
C GLY A 224 -17.46 3.17 -29.50
N ARG A 225 -17.06 4.30 -30.13
CA ARG A 225 -17.72 4.81 -31.34
C ARG A 225 -17.57 3.94 -32.59
N LYS A 226 -16.49 3.16 -32.68
CA LYS A 226 -16.21 2.33 -33.83
C LYS A 226 -16.39 0.86 -33.47
N ILE A 227 -17.07 0.12 -34.33
CA ILE A 227 -17.25 -1.35 -34.19
C ILE A 227 -15.90 -2.07 -34.18
N GLU A 228 -14.88 -1.50 -34.83
CA GLU A 228 -13.49 -2.00 -34.81
C GLU A 228 -12.87 -2.01 -33.41
N CYS A 229 -13.39 -1.20 -32.47
CA CYS A 229 -12.92 -1.13 -31.09
C CYS A 229 -13.67 -2.09 -30.15
N SER A 230 -13.94 -3.31 -30.62
CA SER A 230 -14.72 -4.32 -29.90
C SER A 230 -14.15 -4.66 -28.52
N LEU A 231 -12.82 -4.63 -28.36
CA LEU A 231 -12.15 -4.91 -27.09
C LEU A 231 -12.47 -3.84 -26.03
N ASN A 232 -12.43 -2.55 -26.42
CA ASN A 232 -12.78 -1.45 -25.53
C ASN A 232 -14.25 -1.51 -25.13
N ILE A 233 -15.12 -1.82 -26.08
CA ILE A 233 -16.56 -2.02 -25.81
C ILE A 233 -16.73 -3.16 -24.80
N PHE A 234 -16.00 -4.27 -24.97
CA PHE A 234 -16.02 -5.39 -24.05
C PHE A 234 -15.58 -4.98 -22.63
N PHE A 235 -14.45 -4.28 -22.48
CA PHE A 235 -13.97 -3.82 -21.16
C PHE A 235 -14.99 -2.90 -20.47
N ILE A 236 -15.53 -1.91 -21.19
CA ILE A 236 -16.52 -0.96 -20.64
C ILE A 236 -17.81 -1.69 -20.25
N THR A 237 -18.30 -2.62 -21.11
CA THR A 237 -19.52 -3.38 -20.84
C THR A 237 -19.33 -4.27 -19.61
N TRP A 238 -18.18 -4.95 -19.53
CA TRP A 238 -17.88 -5.83 -18.40
C TRP A 238 -17.80 -5.05 -17.08
N THR A 239 -17.12 -3.89 -17.07
CA THR A 239 -17.09 -2.97 -15.93
C THR A 239 -18.52 -2.55 -15.52
N ALA A 240 -19.38 -2.20 -16.48
CA ALA A 240 -20.77 -1.83 -16.18
C ALA A 240 -21.55 -3.00 -15.53
N ILE A 241 -21.34 -4.23 -16.01
CA ILE A 241 -21.94 -5.43 -15.39
C ILE A 241 -21.43 -5.62 -13.95
N LEU A 242 -20.11 -5.49 -13.71
CA LEU A 242 -19.53 -5.59 -12.37
C LEU A 242 -20.11 -4.55 -11.42
N LEU A 243 -20.33 -3.31 -11.87
CA LEU A 243 -20.96 -2.25 -11.08
C LEU A 243 -22.37 -2.65 -10.66
N ILE A 244 -23.18 -3.15 -11.59
CA ILE A 244 -24.58 -3.58 -11.32
C ILE A 244 -24.58 -4.73 -10.32
N VAL A 245 -23.72 -5.72 -10.49
CA VAL A 245 -23.61 -6.88 -9.58
C VAL A 245 -23.21 -6.44 -8.17
N MET A 246 -22.19 -5.56 -8.03
CA MET A 246 -21.76 -5.05 -6.71
C MET A 246 -22.85 -4.23 -6.04
N MET A 247 -23.58 -3.39 -6.78
CA MET A 247 -24.71 -2.63 -6.27
C MET A 247 -25.83 -3.56 -5.77
N ALA A 248 -26.20 -4.57 -6.57
CA ALA A 248 -27.22 -5.54 -6.19
C ALA A 248 -26.82 -6.33 -4.94
N MET A 249 -25.57 -6.75 -4.83
CA MET A 249 -25.02 -7.41 -3.63
C MET A 249 -25.04 -6.51 -2.41
N SER A 250 -24.70 -5.24 -2.55
CA SER A 250 -24.67 -4.27 -1.43
C SER A 250 -26.07 -3.99 -0.89
N LEU A 251 -27.09 -4.00 -1.77
CA LEU A 251 -28.50 -3.80 -1.42
C LEU A 251 -29.18 -5.06 -0.88
N HIS A 252 -28.57 -6.22 -0.99
CA HIS A 252 -29.17 -7.47 -0.57
C HIS A 252 -29.41 -7.47 0.94
N SER A 253 -30.61 -7.87 1.40
CA SER A 253 -31.09 -7.79 2.78
C SER A 253 -30.16 -8.44 3.82
N LYS A 254 -29.49 -9.53 3.46
CA LYS A 254 -28.51 -10.22 4.33
C LYS A 254 -27.15 -9.52 4.44
N VAL A 255 -26.80 -8.66 3.49
CA VAL A 255 -25.51 -7.95 3.44
C VAL A 255 -25.63 -6.57 4.06
N ASN A 256 -26.62 -5.80 3.70
CA ASN A 256 -27.02 -4.47 4.19
C ASN A 256 -25.83 -3.58 4.67
N ARG A 257 -24.77 -3.51 3.88
CA ARG A 257 -23.53 -2.79 4.23
C ARG A 257 -23.52 -1.31 3.83
N GLY A 258 -24.65 -0.82 3.30
CA GLY A 258 -24.79 0.55 2.81
C GLY A 258 -24.24 0.74 1.38
N LEU A 259 -24.72 1.81 0.75
CA LEU A 259 -24.41 2.12 -0.66
C LEU A 259 -23.10 2.90 -0.83
N LEU A 260 -22.57 3.52 0.23
CA LEU A 260 -21.42 4.42 0.10
C LEU A 260 -20.15 3.66 -0.30
N SER A 261 -19.84 2.53 0.38
CA SER A 261 -18.62 1.77 0.07
C SER A 261 -18.65 1.19 -1.33
N SER A 262 -19.81 0.68 -1.79
CA SER A 262 -19.98 0.17 -3.15
C SER A 262 -19.96 1.28 -4.20
N GLY A 263 -20.45 2.48 -3.90
CA GLY A 263 -20.33 3.64 -4.78
C GLY A 263 -18.89 4.11 -4.99
N ILE A 264 -18.10 4.20 -3.91
CA ILE A 264 -16.65 4.53 -3.99
C ILE A 264 -15.92 3.45 -4.79
N MET A 265 -16.20 2.18 -4.51
CA MET A 265 -15.57 1.06 -5.23
C MET A 265 -15.96 1.07 -6.71
N ALA A 266 -17.20 1.37 -7.05
CA ALA A 266 -17.65 1.53 -8.43
C ALA A 266 -16.85 2.62 -9.17
N SER A 267 -16.65 3.77 -8.54
CA SER A 267 -15.83 4.85 -9.12
C SER A 267 -14.38 4.43 -9.32
N TYR A 268 -13.83 3.63 -8.40
CA TYR A 268 -12.48 3.09 -8.52
C TYR A 268 -12.36 2.11 -9.69
N LEU A 269 -13.31 1.20 -9.89
CA LEU A 269 -13.31 0.27 -11.04
C LEU A 269 -13.44 1.02 -12.37
N VAL A 270 -14.31 2.04 -12.46
CA VAL A 270 -14.42 2.89 -13.65
C VAL A 270 -13.10 3.59 -13.96
N PHE A 271 -12.41 4.07 -12.92
CA PHE A 271 -11.07 4.67 -13.07
C PHE A 271 -10.05 3.65 -13.57
N LEU A 272 -10.03 2.41 -13.05
CA LEU A 272 -9.12 1.35 -13.51
C LEU A 272 -9.38 0.99 -14.98
N CYS A 273 -10.64 0.80 -15.37
CA CYS A 273 -11.03 0.55 -16.76
C CYS A 273 -10.59 1.68 -17.68
N TRP A 274 -10.87 2.93 -17.31
CA TRP A 274 -10.43 4.10 -18.08
C TRP A 274 -8.91 4.16 -18.19
N SER A 275 -8.18 3.92 -17.10
CA SER A 275 -6.72 3.88 -17.07
C SER A 275 -6.17 2.75 -17.97
N ALA A 276 -6.84 1.60 -18.01
CA ALA A 276 -6.47 0.47 -18.87
C ALA A 276 -6.62 0.82 -20.35
N ILE A 277 -7.77 1.35 -20.75
CA ILE A 277 -8.02 1.79 -22.12
C ILE A 277 -7.01 2.87 -22.56
N ARG A 278 -6.66 3.79 -21.67
CA ARG A 278 -5.64 4.81 -21.95
C ARG A 278 -4.23 4.24 -22.07
N SER A 279 -3.97 3.06 -21.56
CA SER A 279 -2.67 2.38 -21.70
C SER A 279 -2.50 1.64 -23.02
N GLU A 280 -3.52 1.55 -23.86
CA GLU A 280 -3.41 0.93 -25.18
C GLU A 280 -2.35 1.63 -26.05
N PRO A 281 -1.64 0.87 -26.91
CA PRO A 281 -0.66 1.44 -27.82
C PRO A 281 -1.29 2.47 -28.76
N THR A 282 -0.56 3.56 -29.04
CA THR A 282 -1.01 4.63 -29.96
C THR A 282 -1.11 4.20 -31.42
N SER A 283 -0.61 3.03 -31.78
CA SER A 283 -0.71 2.46 -33.12
C SER A 283 -2.11 1.96 -33.45
N ASP A 284 -2.97 1.77 -32.44
CA ASP A 284 -4.34 1.32 -32.63
C ASP A 284 -5.27 2.46 -33.07
N SER A 285 -6.11 2.17 -34.07
CA SER A 285 -7.04 3.15 -34.66
C SER A 285 -8.09 3.64 -33.65
N CYS A 286 -8.19 2.99 -32.50
CA CYS A 286 -9.15 3.31 -31.46
C CYS A 286 -8.69 4.43 -30.50
N ASN A 287 -7.39 4.74 -30.45
CA ASN A 287 -6.80 5.72 -29.54
C ASN A 287 -6.01 6.81 -30.26
N LYS A 288 -6.62 7.45 -31.27
CA LYS A 288 -5.97 8.43 -32.15
C LYS A 288 -5.55 9.76 -31.52
N GLU A 289 -6.00 10.06 -30.31
CA GLU A 289 -5.81 11.38 -29.68
C GLU A 289 -4.36 11.68 -29.25
N LYS A 290 -3.47 10.68 -29.25
CA LYS A 290 -2.06 10.81 -28.82
C LYS A 290 -1.04 11.01 -29.95
N ALA A 291 -1.47 11.22 -31.19
CA ALA A 291 -0.56 11.28 -32.36
C ALA A 291 0.23 12.61 -32.49
N ASN A 292 -0.10 13.65 -31.74
CA ASN A 292 0.65 14.91 -31.75
C ASN A 292 1.88 14.79 -30.82
N GLY A 293 3.02 14.52 -31.42
CA GLY A 293 4.29 14.22 -30.76
C GLY A 293 5.03 15.41 -30.13
N ASN A 294 4.36 16.47 -29.75
CA ASN A 294 4.95 17.54 -28.98
C ASN A 294 4.86 17.17 -27.48
N SER A 295 6.01 17.19 -26.79
CA SER A 295 6.09 17.05 -25.35
C SER A 295 5.54 18.34 -24.70
N ASP A 296 4.22 18.46 -24.70
CA ASP A 296 3.53 19.54 -24.04
C ASP A 296 3.72 19.47 -22.53
N TRP A 297 3.72 20.60 -21.86
CA TRP A 297 3.76 20.69 -20.40
C TRP A 297 2.77 19.73 -19.69
N THR A 298 1.62 19.47 -20.32
CA THR A 298 0.62 18.53 -19.84
C THR A 298 1.12 17.09 -19.76
N THR A 299 1.95 16.66 -20.73
CA THR A 299 2.56 15.32 -20.74
C THR A 299 3.58 15.18 -19.63
N ILE A 300 4.44 16.18 -19.44
CA ILE A 300 5.43 16.19 -18.35
C ILE A 300 4.73 16.20 -16.98
N LEU A 301 3.72 17.04 -16.83
CA LEU A 301 2.97 17.14 -15.57
C LEU A 301 2.22 15.84 -15.25
N SER A 302 1.56 15.23 -16.24
CA SER A 302 0.90 13.93 -16.07
C SER A 302 1.89 12.84 -15.69
N PHE A 303 3.09 12.85 -16.24
CA PHE A 303 4.15 11.92 -15.88
C PHE A 303 4.63 12.10 -14.44
N LEU A 304 4.85 13.34 -14.00
CA LEU A 304 5.23 13.64 -12.62
C LEU A 304 4.13 13.24 -11.62
N PHE A 305 2.86 13.49 -11.97
CA PHE A 305 1.73 13.02 -11.17
C PHE A 305 1.69 11.49 -11.08
N ALA A 306 1.98 10.78 -12.17
CA ALA A 306 2.04 9.32 -12.15
C ALA A 306 3.13 8.79 -11.21
N ILE A 307 4.34 9.39 -11.24
CA ILE A 307 5.41 9.03 -10.28
C ILE A 307 4.96 9.33 -8.84
N GLY A 308 4.40 10.51 -8.59
CA GLY A 308 3.87 10.86 -7.28
C GLY A 308 2.81 9.87 -6.77
N ALA A 309 1.91 9.45 -7.65
CA ALA A 309 0.86 8.46 -7.34
C ALA A 309 1.46 7.10 -6.97
N ILE A 310 2.50 6.63 -7.68
CA ILE A 310 3.20 5.37 -7.37
C ILE A 310 3.83 5.44 -5.97
N VAL A 311 4.52 6.54 -5.67
CA VAL A 311 5.18 6.74 -4.38
C VAL A 311 4.15 6.81 -3.26
N MET A 312 3.07 7.56 -3.46
CA MET A 312 1.99 7.69 -2.47
C MET A 312 1.25 6.36 -2.25
N ALA A 313 1.00 5.60 -3.30
CA ALA A 313 0.39 4.28 -3.19
C ALA A 313 1.28 3.31 -2.41
N THR A 314 2.60 3.28 -2.69
CA THR A 314 3.57 2.45 -1.97
C THR A 314 3.64 2.85 -0.50
N PHE A 315 3.71 4.15 -0.22
CA PHE A 315 3.75 4.69 1.13
C PHE A 315 2.48 4.38 1.93
N SER A 316 1.31 4.60 1.35
CA SER A 316 0.02 4.32 1.98
C SER A 316 -0.13 2.84 2.31
N THR A 317 0.16 1.95 1.34
CA THR A 317 0.10 0.49 1.53
C THR A 317 1.10 0.02 2.59
N GLY A 318 2.32 0.58 2.63
CA GLY A 318 3.36 0.22 3.61
C GLY A 318 2.99 0.57 5.05
N ILE A 319 2.22 1.62 5.28
CA ILE A 319 1.75 2.02 6.61
C ILE A 319 0.58 1.16 7.08
N ASP A 320 -0.22 0.66 6.16
CA ASP A 320 -1.46 -0.08 6.43
C ASP A 320 -1.20 -1.54 6.84
N SER A 321 -0.24 -1.76 7.74
CA SER A 321 0.12 -3.09 8.22
C SER A 321 -1.01 -3.77 9.00
N GLN A 322 -1.91 -3.01 9.62
CA GLN A 322 -3.01 -3.55 10.42
C GLN A 322 -4.04 -4.30 9.58
N SER A 323 -4.25 -3.87 8.33
CA SER A 323 -5.17 -4.53 7.38
C SER A 323 -4.71 -5.93 6.97
N PHE A 324 -3.42 -6.23 7.14
CA PHE A 324 -2.80 -7.50 6.78
C PHE A 324 -2.54 -8.43 7.96
N GLN A 325 -2.88 -8.02 9.19
CA GLN A 325 -2.76 -8.88 10.37
C GLN A 325 -3.95 -9.85 10.44
N PHE A 326 -3.70 -11.13 10.14
CA PHE A 326 -4.70 -12.20 10.23
C PHE A 326 -5.09 -12.55 11.67
N ARG A 327 -4.34 -12.09 12.66
CA ARG A 327 -4.55 -12.32 14.08
C ARG A 327 -4.51 -10.98 14.81
N LYS A 328 -5.65 -10.54 15.31
CA LYS A 328 -5.73 -9.44 16.28
C LYS A 328 -5.24 -10.00 17.63
N ASP A 329 -3.99 -9.81 17.95
CA ASP A 329 -3.54 -9.91 19.34
C ASP A 329 -4.09 -8.67 20.05
N ASN A 330 -5.06 -8.88 20.92
CA ASN A 330 -5.98 -7.86 21.46
C ASN A 330 -5.38 -6.95 22.54
N VAL A 331 -4.06 -6.91 22.72
CA VAL A 331 -3.42 -6.03 23.71
C VAL A 331 -2.30 -5.26 23.02
N GLN A 332 -2.58 -4.02 22.61
CA GLN A 332 -1.53 -3.06 22.32
C GLN A 332 -0.94 -2.63 23.67
N GLU A 333 0.28 -3.06 23.95
CA GLU A 333 1.09 -2.52 25.04
C GLU A 333 1.49 -1.08 24.68
N GLU A 334 1.65 -0.23 25.69
CA GLU A 334 1.98 1.19 25.53
C GLU A 334 3.33 1.41 24.81
N ASP A 335 4.21 0.40 24.81
CA ASP A 335 5.53 0.38 24.19
C ASP A 335 5.59 -0.16 22.75
N ASP A 336 4.44 -0.47 22.14
CA ASP A 336 4.40 -1.06 20.81
C ASP A 336 4.75 -0.06 19.70
N ILE A 337 5.39 -0.57 18.64
CA ILE A 337 5.69 0.23 17.44
C ILE A 337 4.41 0.71 16.77
N PRO A 338 4.40 1.92 16.17
CA PRO A 338 3.21 2.51 15.56
C PRO A 338 2.76 1.80 14.27
N TYR A 339 3.62 1.05 13.60
CA TYR A 339 3.35 0.23 12.42
C TYR A 339 4.44 -0.84 12.27
N ASP A 340 4.16 -1.93 11.56
CA ASP A 340 5.12 -3.02 11.33
C ASP A 340 6.20 -2.57 10.34
N TYR A 341 7.44 -2.42 10.81
CA TYR A 341 8.57 -1.99 9.99
C TYR A 341 8.95 -3.03 8.93
N GLY A 342 8.88 -4.32 9.29
CA GLY A 342 9.13 -5.40 8.33
C GLY A 342 8.14 -5.34 7.18
N PHE A 343 6.84 -5.26 7.48
CA PHE A 343 5.83 -5.11 6.44
C PHE A 343 6.03 -3.85 5.59
N PHE A 344 6.35 -2.73 6.22
CA PHE A 344 6.64 -1.47 5.52
C PHE A 344 7.75 -1.65 4.48
N HIS A 345 8.89 -2.20 4.88
CA HIS A 345 10.01 -2.43 3.96
C HIS A 345 9.71 -3.48 2.89
N LEU A 346 8.93 -4.51 3.21
CA LEU A 346 8.48 -5.51 2.24
C LEU A 346 7.63 -4.88 1.13
N VAL A 347 6.70 -4.00 1.49
CA VAL A 347 5.87 -3.27 0.52
C VAL A 347 6.73 -2.38 -0.37
N PHE A 348 7.73 -1.69 0.18
CA PHE A 348 8.66 -0.89 -0.61
C PHE A 348 9.54 -1.73 -1.53
N ALA A 349 9.94 -2.94 -1.11
CA ALA A 349 10.65 -3.89 -1.97
C ALA A 349 9.80 -4.31 -3.18
N PHE A 350 8.54 -4.69 -2.96
CA PHE A 350 7.62 -5.00 -4.06
C PHE A 350 7.24 -3.76 -4.88
N GLY A 351 7.13 -2.59 -4.25
CA GLY A 351 6.95 -1.30 -4.91
C GLY A 351 8.11 -0.97 -5.86
N ALA A 352 9.35 -1.33 -5.50
CA ALA A 352 10.51 -1.19 -6.37
C ALA A 352 10.39 -2.03 -7.65
N MET A 353 9.90 -3.27 -7.55
CA MET A 353 9.63 -4.11 -8.72
C MET A 353 8.50 -3.52 -9.56
N TYR A 354 7.45 -3.02 -8.94
CA TYR A 354 6.30 -2.44 -9.61
C TYR A 354 6.66 -1.18 -10.41
N PHE A 355 7.39 -0.21 -9.83
CA PHE A 355 7.80 0.95 -10.62
C PHE A 355 8.72 0.57 -11.77
N GLY A 356 9.60 -0.42 -11.58
CA GLY A 356 10.44 -0.96 -12.64
C GLY A 356 9.60 -1.44 -13.82
N MET A 357 8.56 -2.25 -13.56
CA MET A 357 7.65 -2.74 -14.60
C MET A 357 6.84 -1.61 -15.27
N LEU A 358 6.38 -0.62 -14.52
CA LEU A 358 5.66 0.53 -15.07
C LEU A 358 6.54 1.36 -16.02
N PHE A 359 7.81 1.61 -15.66
CA PHE A 359 8.72 2.38 -16.49
C PHE A 359 9.11 1.70 -17.78
N ILE A 360 9.18 0.37 -17.81
CA ILE A 360 9.42 -0.42 -19.02
C ILE A 360 8.13 -0.88 -19.71
N SER A 361 6.96 -0.43 -19.22
CA SER A 361 5.65 -0.81 -19.75
C SER A 361 5.44 -2.32 -19.83
N TRP A 362 5.94 -3.06 -18.81
CA TRP A 362 5.89 -4.53 -18.71
C TRP A 362 6.59 -5.28 -19.85
N ASN A 363 7.33 -4.56 -20.72
CA ASN A 363 8.03 -5.12 -21.87
C ASN A 363 9.54 -5.11 -21.62
N LEU A 364 10.15 -6.28 -21.56
CA LEU A 364 11.59 -6.44 -21.33
C LEU A 364 12.44 -6.22 -22.59
N ASN A 365 11.83 -6.30 -23.78
CA ASN A 365 12.54 -6.31 -25.05
C ASN A 365 12.55 -4.95 -25.74
N ASN A 366 11.51 -4.14 -25.56
CA ASN A 366 11.37 -2.85 -26.24
C ASN A 366 11.36 -1.70 -25.24
N SER A 367 11.99 -0.58 -25.57
CA SER A 367 11.97 0.60 -24.71
C SER A 367 10.64 1.35 -24.81
N ALA A 368 10.18 1.88 -23.66
CA ALA A 368 9.05 2.78 -23.64
C ALA A 368 9.43 4.15 -24.22
N ARG A 369 8.47 4.86 -24.83
CA ARG A 369 8.66 6.24 -25.31
C ARG A 369 9.06 7.17 -24.15
N LYS A 370 9.83 8.22 -24.47
CA LYS A 370 10.12 9.29 -23.50
C LYS A 370 8.83 9.88 -22.93
N TRP A 371 8.87 10.20 -21.65
CA TRP A 371 7.75 10.76 -20.90
C TRP A 371 6.48 9.90 -20.89
N SER A 372 6.57 8.63 -21.28
CA SER A 372 5.47 7.69 -21.16
C SER A 372 5.70 6.74 -19.98
N ILE A 373 4.62 6.41 -19.29
CA ILE A 373 4.59 5.43 -18.22
C ILE A 373 3.43 4.48 -18.54
N ASP A 374 3.69 3.19 -18.43
CA ASP A 374 2.65 2.18 -18.38
C ASP A 374 1.76 2.19 -19.64
N VAL A 375 2.38 2.21 -20.84
CA VAL A 375 1.72 2.23 -22.15
C VAL A 375 2.05 0.97 -22.94
N GLY A 376 1.04 0.22 -23.36
CA GLY A 376 1.19 -1.00 -24.16
C GLY A 376 0.16 -2.05 -23.75
N TRP A 377 -0.01 -3.07 -24.59
CA TRP A 377 -1.00 -4.14 -24.33
C TRP A 377 -0.76 -4.90 -23.03
N ALA A 378 0.50 -5.11 -22.63
CA ALA A 378 0.80 -5.74 -21.35
C ALA A 378 0.30 -4.89 -20.18
N SER A 379 0.50 -3.58 -20.21
CA SER A 379 -0.01 -2.63 -19.22
C SER A 379 -1.53 -2.60 -19.18
N THR A 380 -2.19 -2.60 -20.34
CA THR A 380 -3.66 -2.65 -20.46
C THR A 380 -4.21 -3.90 -19.77
N TRP A 381 -3.67 -5.07 -20.10
CA TRP A 381 -4.14 -6.32 -19.50
C TRP A 381 -3.87 -6.43 -18.01
N VAL A 382 -2.73 -5.96 -17.53
CA VAL A 382 -2.43 -5.94 -16.09
C VAL A 382 -3.46 -5.10 -15.33
N LYS A 383 -3.86 -3.94 -15.86
CA LYS A 383 -4.88 -3.08 -15.25
C LYS A 383 -6.28 -3.69 -15.27
N ILE A 384 -6.67 -4.30 -16.38
CA ILE A 384 -7.96 -5.00 -16.49
C ILE A 384 -8.03 -6.19 -15.52
N VAL A 385 -6.99 -6.99 -15.46
CA VAL A 385 -6.93 -8.10 -14.50
C VAL A 385 -6.97 -7.57 -13.06
N ASN A 386 -6.25 -6.49 -12.76
CA ASN A 386 -6.31 -5.85 -11.44
C ASN A 386 -7.72 -5.32 -11.11
N GLU A 387 -8.45 -4.76 -12.07
CA GLU A 387 -9.85 -4.37 -11.93
C GLU A 387 -10.74 -5.57 -11.55
N TRP A 388 -10.58 -6.70 -12.25
CA TRP A 388 -11.35 -7.90 -11.96
C TRP A 388 -11.05 -8.48 -10.57
N PHE A 389 -9.77 -8.48 -10.15
CA PHE A 389 -9.39 -8.84 -8.79
C PHE A 389 -10.01 -7.89 -7.77
N ALA A 390 -10.02 -6.58 -8.05
CA ALA A 390 -10.63 -5.58 -7.20
C ALA A 390 -12.11 -5.86 -6.96
N ALA A 391 -12.86 -6.09 -8.03
CA ALA A 391 -14.28 -6.44 -7.95
C ALA A 391 -14.51 -7.74 -7.18
N THR A 392 -13.68 -8.76 -7.42
CA THR A 392 -13.81 -10.08 -6.79
C THR A 392 -13.50 -10.03 -5.29
N ILE A 393 -12.40 -9.41 -4.88
CA ILE A 393 -12.00 -9.31 -3.47
C ILE A 393 -13.00 -8.47 -2.70
N TYR A 394 -13.46 -7.35 -3.28
CA TYR A 394 -14.48 -6.51 -2.65
C TYR A 394 -15.81 -7.25 -2.50
N SER A 395 -16.27 -7.96 -3.54
CA SER A 395 -17.48 -8.78 -3.51
C SER A 395 -17.39 -9.87 -2.44
N TRP A 396 -16.24 -10.53 -2.33
CA TRP A 396 -15.98 -11.52 -1.28
C TRP A 396 -16.05 -10.90 0.12
N LYS A 397 -15.47 -9.71 0.31
CA LYS A 397 -15.54 -8.97 1.57
C LYS A 397 -16.97 -8.60 1.96
N LEU A 398 -17.83 -8.27 0.99
CA LEU A 398 -19.25 -8.01 1.24
C LEU A 398 -20.01 -9.26 1.66
N ILE A 399 -19.81 -10.39 0.98
CA ILE A 399 -20.59 -11.62 1.16
C ILE A 399 -20.11 -12.44 2.37
N SER A 400 -18.80 -12.43 2.65
CA SER A 400 -18.18 -13.28 3.67
C SER A 400 -18.86 -13.22 5.06
N PRO A 401 -19.28 -12.07 5.61
CA PRO A 401 -19.98 -12.02 6.89
C PRO A 401 -21.38 -12.67 6.84
N ALA A 402 -22.12 -12.46 5.76
CA ALA A 402 -23.45 -13.06 5.58
C ALA A 402 -23.37 -14.59 5.51
N VAL A 403 -22.39 -15.14 4.80
CA VAL A 403 -22.16 -16.60 4.72
C VAL A 403 -21.77 -17.18 6.08
N ARG A 404 -20.94 -16.45 6.87
CA ARG A 404 -20.58 -16.90 8.22
C ARG A 404 -21.78 -16.92 9.16
N GLN A 405 -22.62 -15.90 9.14
CA GLN A 405 -23.84 -15.85 9.96
C GLN A 405 -24.80 -16.99 9.60
N THR A 406 -25.02 -17.26 8.32
CA THR A 406 -25.88 -18.38 7.89
C THR A 406 -25.34 -19.72 8.40
N LYS A 407 -24.01 -19.96 8.32
CA LYS A 407 -23.42 -21.21 8.84
C LYS A 407 -23.54 -21.37 10.36
N VAL A 408 -23.47 -20.28 11.11
CA VAL A 408 -23.66 -20.32 12.58
C VAL A 408 -25.13 -20.66 12.91
N MET A 409 -26.08 -20.03 12.23
CA MET A 409 -27.51 -20.32 12.43
C MET A 409 -27.87 -21.76 12.05
N ASP A 410 -27.39 -22.26 10.92
CA ASP A 410 -27.61 -23.66 10.50
C ASP A 410 -27.00 -24.64 11.52
N HIS A 411 -25.87 -24.31 12.12
CA HIS A 411 -25.25 -25.13 13.17
C HIS A 411 -26.05 -25.09 14.47
N GLU A 412 -26.54 -23.94 14.91
CA GLU A 412 -27.39 -23.82 16.08
C GLU A 412 -28.74 -24.54 15.92
N ASP A 413 -29.35 -24.47 14.74
CA ASP A 413 -30.59 -25.17 14.43
C ASP A 413 -30.37 -26.68 14.40
N SER A 414 -29.26 -27.16 13.84
CA SER A 414 -28.91 -28.60 13.85
C SER A 414 -28.65 -29.13 15.27
N VAL A 415 -28.00 -28.32 16.13
CA VAL A 415 -27.80 -28.67 17.55
C VAL A 415 -29.13 -28.67 18.32
N ARG A 416 -29.99 -27.68 18.11
CA ARG A 416 -31.32 -27.64 18.70
C ARG A 416 -32.19 -28.83 18.31
N GLN A 417 -32.15 -29.22 17.03
CA GLN A 417 -32.87 -30.36 16.51
C GLN A 417 -32.36 -31.68 17.13
N SER A 418 -31.06 -31.84 17.30
CA SER A 418 -30.46 -33.01 17.95
C SER A 418 -30.78 -33.06 19.46
N VAL A 419 -30.86 -31.94 20.17
CA VAL A 419 -31.25 -31.88 21.57
C VAL A 419 -32.73 -32.21 21.73
N ASN A 420 -33.62 -31.72 20.87
CA ASN A 420 -35.06 -32.02 20.92
C ASN A 420 -35.39 -33.48 20.55
N VAL A 421 -34.54 -34.17 19.80
CA VAL A 421 -34.70 -35.61 19.52
C VAL A 421 -34.15 -36.47 20.66
N ALA A 422 -33.27 -35.93 21.49
CA ALA A 422 -32.65 -36.65 22.63
C ALA A 422 -33.43 -36.53 23.96
N LEU A 423 -34.50 -35.73 24.02
CA LEU A 423 -35.40 -35.64 25.18
C LEU A 423 -36.63 -36.51 24.90
N PRO A 424 -36.81 -37.66 25.62
CA PRO A 424 -37.97 -38.54 25.46
C PRO A 424 -39.25 -37.92 26.00
#